data_502aa85889ce48a686bf20a9707f61e8
#
_entry.id   502aa85889ce48a686bf20a9707f61e8
#
_cell.length_a   1.000
_cell.length_b   1.000
_cell.length_c   1.000
_cell.angle_alpha   90.00
_cell.angle_beta   90.00
_cell.angle_gamma   90.00
#
_symmetry.space_group_name_H-M   'P 1'
#
loop_
_entity.id
_entity.type
_entity.pdbx_description
1 polymer ?
#
loop_
_entity_poly.entity_id
_entity_poly.type
_entity_poly.pdbx_seq_one_letter_code
_entity_poly.pdbx_strand_id
1 'polypeptide(L)'
;LSGLVLRMIMSWKKVYYKGLNSFILRQINSKINTTVCSMSVICLMLFLTICILSSALSMKNAMSANLTELAPIDVEFSKRLDEVTTDFPVEKANGYQASIEENLASLGFSTGKRLKDTVHFYTYTQENLTFGATLGDYKEQVLKEYPSLMVDVLEQVVRISDYNKLARLYGTDTYELADDEYMIIADFDSMVAIRNEAFEYVDTLQIGGKEYHAKYHECKPGFIGMSANHINTGIILVPDQAVETLSKVTEQLSANYNADTDEGKQAIENEIVAFEDNPIVYNTNLDAVTKISIYEASIGLGAIVTFIGLYLGIIFLISSAAILALKELSESSDNQERYGMLRKLGVDDKMINRALFIQIAIFFLFPLILAIIHSCFGLQTASYILETFGHEKLLLSIVMTAIFLIFIYGGYFVITYLCSKRIIKER
;
A
#
# COMPACT_ATOMS: atom_id res chain seq x y z
N LEU A 1 26.28 22.31 -5.98
CA LEU A 1 26.87 20.99 -5.66
C LEU A 1 27.85 20.54 -6.78
N SER A 2 27.45 20.56 -8.08
CA SER A 2 28.29 20.11 -9.19
C SER A 2 29.62 20.85 -9.30
N GLY A 3 29.62 22.19 -9.17
CA GLY A 3 30.83 22.98 -9.17
C GLY A 3 31.77 22.74 -7.98
N LEU A 4 31.22 22.38 -6.82
CA LEU A 4 31.98 22.07 -5.61
C LEU A 4 32.66 20.70 -5.73
N VAL A 5 31.92 19.69 -6.18
CA VAL A 5 32.45 18.33 -6.43
C VAL A 5 33.56 18.38 -7.48
N LEU A 6 33.38 19.16 -8.56
CA LEU A 6 34.39 19.31 -9.57
C LEU A 6 35.64 19.98 -9.05
N ARG A 7 35.54 21.04 -8.26
CA ARG A 7 36.69 21.70 -7.60
C ARG A 7 37.43 20.75 -6.66
N MET A 8 36.69 19.90 -5.89
CA MET A 8 37.31 18.86 -5.07
C MET A 8 38.11 17.85 -5.91
N ILE A 9 37.53 17.33 -7.00
CA ILE A 9 38.24 16.38 -7.87
C ILE A 9 39.45 17.04 -8.53
N MET A 10 39.34 18.30 -8.96
CA MET A 10 40.46 19.07 -9.53
C MET A 10 41.58 19.32 -8.52
N SER A 11 41.27 19.37 -7.21
CA SER A 11 42.30 19.51 -6.14
C SER A 11 43.16 18.25 -5.95
N TRP A 12 42.64 17.08 -6.36
CA TRP A 12 43.37 15.81 -6.29
C TRP A 12 44.33 15.66 -7.47
N LYS A 13 45.54 16.28 -7.38
CA LYS A 13 46.52 16.33 -8.44
C LYS A 13 46.86 14.97 -9.08
N LYS A 14 46.92 13.89 -8.26
CA LYS A 14 47.19 12.52 -8.76
C LYS A 14 46.08 11.98 -9.69
N VAL A 15 44.82 12.37 -9.48
CA VAL A 15 43.69 11.97 -10.31
C VAL A 15 43.57 12.90 -11.52
N TYR A 16 43.73 14.21 -11.30
CA TYR A 16 43.60 15.24 -12.35
C TYR A 16 44.57 15.08 -13.50
N TYR A 17 45.87 14.80 -13.23
CA TYR A 17 46.91 14.66 -14.25
C TYR A 17 47.05 13.24 -14.81
N LYS A 18 46.18 12.29 -14.43
CA LYS A 18 46.26 10.92 -14.94
C LYS A 18 45.54 10.80 -16.30
N GLY A 19 46.30 10.49 -17.38
CA GLY A 19 45.75 10.30 -18.72
C GLY A 19 45.01 11.53 -19.23
N LEU A 20 43.77 11.37 -19.69
CA LEU A 20 42.91 12.43 -20.24
C LEU A 20 41.95 13.05 -19.21
N ASN A 21 42.14 12.80 -17.91
CA ASN A 21 41.18 13.28 -16.88
C ASN A 21 41.08 14.82 -16.86
N SER A 22 42.18 15.54 -17.05
CA SER A 22 42.18 17.01 -17.15
C SER A 22 41.35 17.52 -18.33
N PHE A 23 41.39 16.82 -19.46
CA PHE A 23 40.56 17.12 -20.63
C PHE A 23 39.08 16.90 -20.34
N ILE A 24 38.73 15.74 -19.80
CA ILE A 24 37.34 15.38 -19.41
C ILE A 24 36.77 16.41 -18.41
N LEU A 25 37.52 16.71 -17.35
CA LEU A 25 37.07 17.62 -16.30
C LEU A 25 36.90 19.06 -16.82
N ARG A 26 37.75 19.51 -17.74
CA ARG A 26 37.57 20.81 -18.40
C ARG A 26 36.32 20.86 -19.28
N GLN A 27 36.05 19.81 -20.05
CA GLN A 27 34.82 19.71 -20.84
C GLN A 27 33.59 19.78 -19.98
N ILE A 28 33.54 18.99 -18.90
CA ILE A 28 32.42 19.00 -17.95
C ILE A 28 32.27 20.40 -17.32
N ASN A 29 33.35 21.01 -16.86
CA ASN A 29 33.32 22.33 -16.22
C ASN A 29 32.83 23.44 -17.15
N SER A 30 33.22 23.42 -18.42
CA SER A 30 32.80 24.46 -19.38
C SER A 30 31.31 24.46 -19.65
N LYS A 31 30.62 23.35 -19.40
CA LYS A 31 29.20 23.14 -19.72
C LYS A 31 28.27 23.03 -18.51
N ILE A 32 28.80 23.06 -17.29
CA ILE A 32 27.99 22.94 -16.07
C ILE A 32 26.81 23.91 -16.04
N ASN A 33 27.05 25.19 -16.34
CA ASN A 33 26.00 26.22 -16.22
C ASN A 33 24.86 26.03 -17.23
N THR A 34 25.14 25.53 -18.43
CA THR A 34 24.13 25.26 -19.46
C THR A 34 23.44 23.93 -19.28
N THR A 35 24.03 23.04 -18.47
CA THR A 35 23.55 21.65 -18.27
C THR A 35 22.75 21.47 -17.03
N VAL A 36 22.87 22.37 -16.02
CA VAL A 36 22.24 22.22 -14.70
C VAL A 36 20.72 22.06 -14.81
N CYS A 37 20.05 22.89 -15.61
CA CYS A 37 18.59 22.83 -15.75
C CYS A 37 18.13 21.47 -16.31
N SER A 38 18.74 21.00 -17.40
CA SER A 38 18.39 19.70 -18.00
C SER A 38 18.72 18.52 -17.08
N MET A 39 19.85 18.58 -16.38
CA MET A 39 20.23 17.56 -15.39
C MET A 39 19.26 17.53 -14.20
N SER A 40 18.77 18.69 -13.76
CA SER A 40 17.77 18.76 -12.68
C SER A 40 16.43 18.15 -13.11
N VAL A 41 15.98 18.43 -14.34
CA VAL A 41 14.76 17.83 -14.90
C VAL A 41 14.93 16.32 -15.02
N ILE A 42 16.05 15.84 -15.54
CA ILE A 42 16.33 14.40 -15.65
C ILE A 42 16.36 13.73 -14.27
N CYS A 43 17.02 14.35 -13.29
CA CYS A 43 17.04 13.86 -11.91
C CYS A 43 15.63 13.75 -11.33
N LEU A 44 14.79 14.77 -11.52
CA LEU A 44 13.40 14.78 -11.08
C LEU A 44 12.56 13.68 -11.77
N MET A 45 12.73 13.52 -13.09
CA MET A 45 12.03 12.46 -13.84
C MET A 45 12.45 11.07 -13.37
N LEU A 46 13.74 10.83 -13.13
CA LEU A 46 14.24 9.56 -12.58
C LEU A 46 13.74 9.32 -11.16
N PHE A 47 13.75 10.35 -10.33
CA PHE A 47 13.18 10.29 -8.98
C PHE A 47 11.70 9.89 -9.01
N LEU A 48 10.89 10.58 -9.82
CA LEU A 48 9.47 10.26 -9.99
C LEU A 48 9.28 8.84 -10.55
N THR A 49 10.11 8.42 -11.50
CA THR A 49 10.09 7.06 -12.04
C THR A 49 10.27 6.02 -10.92
N ILE A 50 11.30 6.19 -10.10
CA ILE A 50 11.61 5.25 -9.02
C ILE A 50 10.45 5.20 -8.00
N CYS A 51 9.95 6.37 -7.58
CA CYS A 51 8.86 6.43 -6.60
C CYS A 51 7.56 5.86 -7.17
N ILE A 52 7.11 6.31 -8.34
CA ILE A 52 5.82 5.89 -8.91
C ILE A 52 5.84 4.39 -9.25
N LEU A 53 6.92 3.91 -9.88
CA LEU A 53 7.00 2.52 -10.30
C LEU A 53 7.07 1.57 -9.10
N SER A 54 7.89 1.89 -8.10
CA SER A 54 8.00 1.09 -6.88
C SER A 54 6.70 1.09 -6.09
N SER A 55 6.03 2.24 -5.95
CA SER A 55 4.77 2.35 -5.22
C SER A 55 3.62 1.61 -5.94
N ALA A 56 3.51 1.73 -7.26
CA ALA A 56 2.49 1.04 -8.03
C ALA A 56 2.64 -0.49 -7.98
N LEU A 57 3.88 -0.99 -8.07
CA LEU A 57 4.17 -2.42 -7.94
C LEU A 57 3.91 -2.92 -6.51
N SER A 58 4.27 -2.13 -5.49
CA SER A 58 4.02 -2.48 -4.09
C SER A 58 2.53 -2.54 -3.80
N MET A 59 1.76 -1.55 -4.22
CA MET A 59 0.31 -1.50 -4.04
C MET A 59 -0.38 -2.70 -4.71
N LYS A 60 -0.01 -3.03 -5.95
CA LYS A 60 -0.53 -4.22 -6.64
C LYS A 60 -0.27 -5.50 -5.84
N ASN A 61 0.96 -5.66 -5.33
CA ASN A 61 1.32 -6.86 -4.58
C ASN A 61 0.56 -6.93 -3.25
N ALA A 62 0.45 -5.81 -2.52
CA ALA A 62 -0.33 -5.70 -1.30
C ALA A 62 -1.80 -6.08 -1.52
N MET A 63 -2.45 -5.48 -2.51
CA MET A 63 -3.83 -5.81 -2.85
C MET A 63 -4.03 -7.29 -3.19
N SER A 64 -3.08 -7.92 -3.88
CA SER A 64 -3.16 -9.34 -4.22
C SER A 64 -2.96 -10.25 -2.99
N ALA A 65 -2.10 -9.87 -2.05
CA ALA A 65 -1.89 -10.59 -0.80
C ALA A 65 -3.12 -10.49 0.12
N ASN A 66 -3.64 -9.27 0.29
CA ASN A 66 -4.80 -8.99 1.12
C ASN A 66 -6.04 -9.79 0.69
N LEU A 67 -6.27 -9.95 -0.62
CA LEU A 67 -7.40 -10.73 -1.13
C LEU A 67 -7.38 -12.18 -0.64
N THR A 68 -6.19 -12.78 -0.51
CA THR A 68 -6.06 -14.15 -0.04
C THR A 68 -6.26 -14.24 1.47
N GLU A 69 -5.80 -13.24 2.22
CA GLU A 69 -5.84 -13.20 3.68
C GLU A 69 -7.19 -12.72 4.21
N LEU A 70 -7.70 -11.60 3.68
CA LEU A 70 -8.85 -10.87 4.23
C LEU A 70 -10.21 -11.26 3.60
N ALA A 71 -10.22 -12.11 2.57
CA ALA A 71 -11.44 -12.68 2.00
C ALA A 71 -11.38 -14.21 2.01
N PRO A 72 -11.32 -14.86 3.20
CA PRO A 72 -11.10 -16.29 3.31
C PRO A 72 -12.32 -17.15 2.97
N ILE A 73 -13.54 -16.60 3.03
CA ILE A 73 -14.82 -17.29 2.83
C ILE A 73 -15.58 -16.74 1.62
N ASP A 74 -16.67 -17.38 1.23
CA ASP A 74 -17.38 -17.00 0.01
C ASP A 74 -18.29 -15.77 0.19
N VAL A 75 -18.97 -15.60 1.36
CA VAL A 75 -19.92 -14.51 1.60
C VAL A 75 -20.05 -14.13 3.08
N GLU A 76 -20.28 -12.87 3.31
CA GLU A 76 -20.67 -12.28 4.58
C GLU A 76 -21.88 -11.39 4.39
N PHE A 77 -22.92 -11.63 5.20
CA PHE A 77 -24.06 -10.74 5.32
C PHE A 77 -23.94 -9.97 6.62
N SER A 78 -24.20 -8.68 6.59
CA SER A 78 -24.22 -7.82 7.77
C SER A 78 -25.46 -6.97 7.80
N LYS A 79 -25.87 -6.60 9.02
CA LYS A 79 -27.03 -5.76 9.25
C LYS A 79 -26.80 -4.91 10.48
N ARG A 80 -26.82 -3.58 10.31
CA ARG A 80 -26.75 -2.66 11.46
C ARG A 80 -28.07 -2.60 12.18
N LEU A 81 -28.04 -2.65 13.51
CA LEU A 81 -29.19 -2.70 14.41
C LEU A 81 -29.40 -1.38 15.15
N ASP A 82 -28.40 -0.50 15.18
CA ASP A 82 -28.39 0.78 15.92
C ASP A 82 -28.93 1.98 15.11
N GLU A 83 -29.09 1.84 13.79
CA GLU A 83 -29.56 2.92 12.90
C GLU A 83 -31.10 3.01 12.81
N VAL A 84 -31.78 2.95 13.92
CA VAL A 84 -33.22 3.34 13.97
C VAL A 84 -33.28 4.86 14.06
N THR A 85 -33.03 5.54 12.93
CA THR A 85 -33.26 7.00 12.88
C THR A 85 -34.75 7.26 12.66
N THR A 86 -35.24 8.36 13.23
CA THR A 86 -36.62 8.86 13.12
C THR A 86 -37.09 9.13 11.67
N ASP A 87 -36.17 9.06 10.71
CA ASP A 87 -36.43 9.30 9.30
C ASP A 87 -36.86 8.05 8.50
N PHE A 88 -36.89 6.89 9.14
CA PHE A 88 -37.34 5.66 8.49
C PHE A 88 -38.87 5.53 8.56
N PRO A 89 -39.58 5.30 7.43
CA PRO A 89 -41.00 4.93 7.43
C PRO A 89 -41.28 3.70 8.28
N VAL A 90 -42.46 3.64 8.91
CA VAL A 90 -42.88 2.52 9.79
C VAL A 90 -42.76 1.15 9.09
N GLU A 91 -42.90 1.08 7.76
CA GLU A 91 -42.70 -0.13 6.96
C GLU A 91 -41.25 -0.62 7.00
N LYS A 92 -40.26 0.28 7.09
CA LYS A 92 -38.87 -0.09 7.33
C LYS A 92 -38.64 -0.69 8.73
N ALA A 93 -39.36 -0.22 9.75
CA ALA A 93 -39.18 -0.70 11.11
C ALA A 93 -39.54 -2.19 11.30
N ASN A 94 -40.50 -2.72 10.56
CA ASN A 94 -40.90 -4.13 10.65
C ASN A 94 -39.91 -5.11 10.04
N GLY A 95 -39.33 -4.78 8.88
CA GLY A 95 -38.26 -5.60 8.28
C GLY A 95 -36.91 -5.42 8.98
N TYR A 96 -36.72 -4.30 9.68
CA TYR A 96 -35.50 -3.97 10.39
C TYR A 96 -35.27 -4.85 11.63
N GLN A 97 -36.36 -5.31 12.29
CA GLN A 97 -36.26 -6.20 13.45
C GLN A 97 -36.09 -7.68 13.10
N ALA A 98 -36.35 -8.05 11.84
CA ALA A 98 -36.16 -9.43 11.38
C ALA A 98 -34.67 -9.78 11.34
N SER A 99 -34.34 -11.04 11.58
CA SER A 99 -32.95 -11.53 11.45
C SER A 99 -32.46 -11.49 10.01
N ILE A 100 -31.13 -11.59 9.81
CA ILE A 100 -30.53 -11.75 8.46
C ILE A 100 -31.18 -12.94 7.74
N GLU A 101 -31.36 -14.07 8.43
CA GLU A 101 -31.96 -15.27 7.82
C GLU A 101 -33.40 -15.05 7.38
N GLU A 102 -34.22 -14.34 8.17
CA GLU A 102 -35.59 -13.98 7.82
C GLU A 102 -35.65 -13.02 6.64
N ASN A 103 -34.74 -12.04 6.59
CA ASN A 103 -34.62 -11.11 5.48
C ASN A 103 -34.20 -11.83 4.19
N LEU A 104 -33.22 -12.72 4.25
CA LEU A 104 -32.81 -13.54 3.10
C LEU A 104 -33.93 -14.46 2.62
N ALA A 105 -34.67 -15.05 3.55
CA ALA A 105 -35.85 -15.88 3.20
C ALA A 105 -36.93 -15.06 2.49
N SER A 106 -37.17 -13.82 2.89
CA SER A 106 -38.11 -12.90 2.22
C SER A 106 -37.67 -12.50 0.81
N LEU A 107 -36.36 -12.54 0.53
CA LEU A 107 -35.77 -12.37 -0.81
C LEU A 107 -35.82 -13.67 -1.65
N GLY A 108 -36.33 -14.77 -1.09
CA GLY A 108 -36.38 -16.08 -1.74
C GLY A 108 -35.07 -16.86 -1.65
N PHE A 109 -34.08 -16.36 -0.90
CA PHE A 109 -32.79 -17.01 -0.70
C PHE A 109 -32.85 -17.98 0.49
N SER A 110 -32.64 -19.25 0.23
CA SER A 110 -32.64 -20.30 1.26
C SER A 110 -31.24 -20.54 1.80
N THR A 111 -30.92 -19.99 2.95
CA THR A 111 -29.60 -20.13 3.61
C THR A 111 -29.19 -21.59 3.74
N GLY A 112 -30.04 -22.47 4.23
CA GLY A 112 -29.73 -23.90 4.41
C GLY A 112 -29.52 -24.69 3.12
N LYS A 113 -29.92 -24.16 1.94
CA LYS A 113 -29.61 -24.79 0.65
C LYS A 113 -28.41 -24.20 -0.05
N ARG A 114 -28.20 -22.90 0.11
CA ARG A 114 -27.18 -22.10 -0.60
C ARG A 114 -25.88 -21.97 0.16
N LEU A 115 -25.92 -22.06 1.52
CA LEU A 115 -24.79 -21.83 2.39
C LEU A 115 -24.41 -23.09 3.16
N LYS A 116 -23.14 -23.21 3.49
CA LYS A 116 -22.54 -24.19 4.40
C LYS A 116 -21.54 -23.51 5.31
N ASP A 117 -21.15 -24.18 6.39
CA ASP A 117 -20.17 -23.69 7.37
C ASP A 117 -20.54 -22.29 7.92
N THR A 118 -21.81 -22.10 8.26
CA THR A 118 -22.34 -20.80 8.69
C THR A 118 -21.91 -20.45 10.10
N VAL A 119 -21.47 -19.20 10.31
CA VAL A 119 -21.23 -18.59 11.63
C VAL A 119 -22.08 -17.34 11.75
N HIS A 120 -23.00 -17.34 12.71
CA HIS A 120 -23.89 -16.24 13.03
C HIS A 120 -23.51 -15.65 14.38
N PHE A 121 -23.32 -14.32 14.45
CA PHE A 121 -22.93 -13.64 15.67
C PHE A 121 -23.35 -12.16 15.66
N TYR A 122 -23.15 -11.48 16.82
CA TYR A 122 -23.42 -10.05 16.98
C TYR A 122 -22.16 -9.32 17.43
N THR A 123 -22.03 -8.07 16.99
CA THR A 123 -21.15 -7.12 17.65
C THR A 123 -21.93 -6.30 18.65
N TYR A 124 -21.27 -5.87 19.70
CA TYR A 124 -21.86 -5.14 20.82
C TYR A 124 -21.11 -3.83 21.04
N THR A 125 -21.76 -2.91 21.77
CA THR A 125 -21.14 -1.66 22.20
C THR A 125 -21.71 -1.20 23.55
N GLN A 126 -21.01 -0.24 24.16
CA GLN A 126 -21.42 0.42 25.40
C GLN A 126 -21.12 1.91 25.28
N GLU A 127 -22.05 2.77 25.74
CA GLU A 127 -22.00 4.23 25.58
C GLU A 127 -20.69 4.88 26.06
N ASN A 128 -20.10 4.38 27.16
CA ASN A 128 -18.87 4.93 27.74
C ASN A 128 -17.59 4.22 27.26
N LEU A 129 -17.70 3.21 26.43
CA LEU A 129 -16.57 2.44 25.91
C LEU A 129 -16.19 3.00 24.54
N THR A 130 -15.45 4.11 24.56
CA THR A 130 -14.97 4.77 23.34
C THR A 130 -13.49 4.46 23.08
N PHE A 131 -13.04 4.66 21.84
CA PHE A 131 -11.62 4.56 21.52
C PHE A 131 -10.77 5.47 22.43
N GLY A 132 -11.23 6.70 22.70
CA GLY A 132 -10.53 7.59 23.63
C GLY A 132 -10.49 7.08 25.07
N ALA A 133 -11.49 6.31 25.51
CA ALA A 133 -11.49 5.69 26.83
C ALA A 133 -10.44 4.55 26.92
N THR A 134 -10.21 3.83 25.82
CA THR A 134 -9.18 2.77 25.78
C THR A 134 -7.77 3.31 25.68
N LEU A 135 -7.58 4.60 25.37
CA LEU A 135 -6.28 5.27 25.36
C LEU A 135 -5.90 5.85 26.74
N GLY A 136 -6.85 6.11 27.63
CA GLY A 136 -6.60 6.74 28.92
C GLY A 136 -5.85 8.08 28.81
N ASP A 137 -4.84 8.28 29.63
CA ASP A 137 -4.01 9.51 29.64
C ASP A 137 -3.18 9.68 28.36
N TYR A 138 -2.93 8.61 27.61
CA TYR A 138 -2.22 8.66 26.33
C TYR A 138 -3.02 9.41 25.23
N LYS A 139 -4.34 9.53 25.40
CA LYS A 139 -5.24 10.27 24.48
C LYS A 139 -4.75 11.67 24.15
N GLU A 140 -4.24 12.42 25.13
CA GLU A 140 -3.77 13.79 24.89
C GLU A 140 -2.55 13.84 23.97
N GLN A 141 -1.64 12.87 24.09
CA GLN A 141 -0.46 12.77 23.24
C GLN A 141 -0.85 12.36 21.82
N VAL A 142 -1.73 11.39 21.67
CA VAL A 142 -2.26 10.94 20.37
C VAL A 142 -2.94 12.10 19.63
N LEU A 143 -3.78 12.89 20.29
CA LEU A 143 -4.44 14.05 19.67
C LEU A 143 -3.50 15.20 19.31
N LYS A 144 -2.34 15.33 19.95
CA LYS A 144 -1.30 16.30 19.53
C LYS A 144 -0.62 15.85 18.23
N GLU A 145 -0.41 14.55 18.06
CA GLU A 145 0.21 13.98 16.87
C GLU A 145 -0.79 13.84 15.72
N TYR A 146 -2.02 13.42 16.03
CA TYR A 146 -3.12 13.18 15.09
C TYR A 146 -4.37 14.03 15.43
N PRO A 147 -4.37 15.35 15.19
CA PRO A 147 -5.45 16.23 15.65
C PRO A 147 -6.84 15.94 15.05
N SER A 148 -6.89 15.23 13.93
CA SER A 148 -8.13 14.87 13.24
C SER A 148 -8.64 13.47 13.59
N LEU A 149 -7.96 12.74 14.48
CA LEU A 149 -8.37 11.40 14.87
C LEU A 149 -9.63 11.45 15.73
N MET A 150 -10.67 10.74 15.30
CA MET A 150 -11.92 10.63 16.05
C MET A 150 -11.75 9.66 17.22
N VAL A 151 -11.78 10.16 18.43
CA VAL A 151 -11.58 9.38 19.65
C VAL A 151 -12.90 9.06 20.41
N ASP A 152 -13.99 9.71 20.01
CA ASP A 152 -15.32 9.51 20.64
C ASP A 152 -16.14 8.41 19.94
N VAL A 153 -15.50 7.63 19.06
CA VAL A 153 -16.10 6.47 18.39
C VAL A 153 -16.21 5.33 19.40
N LEU A 154 -17.39 4.71 19.46
CA LEU A 154 -17.66 3.56 20.33
C LEU A 154 -16.86 2.34 19.86
N GLU A 155 -16.30 1.63 20.83
CA GLU A 155 -15.59 0.37 20.56
C GLU A 155 -16.57 -0.76 20.24
N GLN A 156 -16.14 -1.61 19.32
CA GLN A 156 -16.84 -2.85 19.03
C GLN A 156 -16.38 -3.95 19.98
N VAL A 157 -17.33 -4.66 20.56
CA VAL A 157 -17.09 -5.79 21.48
C VAL A 157 -17.67 -7.05 20.84
N VAL A 158 -16.94 -8.16 20.93
CA VAL A 158 -17.35 -9.46 20.41
C VAL A 158 -17.06 -10.55 21.45
N ARG A 159 -17.95 -11.54 21.54
CA ARG A 159 -17.75 -12.72 22.38
C ARG A 159 -16.58 -13.55 21.89
N ILE A 160 -15.76 -14.00 22.81
CA ILE A 160 -14.62 -14.85 22.45
C ILE A 160 -15.06 -16.16 21.78
N SER A 161 -16.19 -16.72 22.19
CA SER A 161 -16.73 -17.96 21.60
C SER A 161 -17.14 -17.75 20.13
N ASP A 162 -17.73 -16.58 19.81
CA ASP A 162 -18.18 -16.25 18.46
C ASP A 162 -16.98 -15.92 17.55
N TYR A 163 -16.02 -15.14 18.06
CA TYR A 163 -14.76 -14.92 17.35
C TYR A 163 -14.06 -16.25 17.04
N ASN A 164 -13.95 -17.16 18.00
CA ASN A 164 -13.28 -18.45 17.77
C ASN A 164 -13.99 -19.36 16.76
N LYS A 165 -15.32 -19.28 16.63
CA LYS A 165 -16.05 -19.96 15.54
C LYS A 165 -15.67 -19.36 14.19
N LEU A 166 -15.67 -18.02 14.12
CA LEU A 166 -15.30 -17.27 12.91
C LEU A 166 -13.84 -17.52 12.53
N ALA A 167 -12.93 -17.46 13.49
CA ALA A 167 -11.50 -17.72 13.28
C ALA A 167 -11.24 -19.12 12.72
N ARG A 168 -11.97 -20.14 13.20
CA ARG A 168 -11.89 -21.50 12.63
C ARG A 168 -12.41 -21.54 11.19
N LEU A 169 -13.47 -20.80 10.88
CA LEU A 169 -14.01 -20.69 9.53
C LEU A 169 -13.02 -19.98 8.59
N TYR A 170 -12.35 -18.96 9.10
CA TYR A 170 -11.36 -18.18 8.37
C TYR A 170 -9.98 -18.88 8.25
N GLY A 171 -9.72 -19.88 9.11
CA GLY A 171 -8.41 -20.53 9.21
C GLY A 171 -7.37 -19.68 9.93
N THR A 172 -7.79 -18.77 10.81
CA THR A 172 -6.96 -17.88 11.62
C THR A 172 -6.84 -18.36 13.07
N ASP A 173 -6.02 -17.67 13.86
CA ASP A 173 -5.76 -18.03 15.26
C ASP A 173 -6.98 -17.87 16.14
N THR A 174 -7.17 -18.84 17.05
CA THR A 174 -8.17 -18.80 18.12
C THR A 174 -7.52 -18.44 19.45
N TYR A 175 -8.26 -17.80 20.33
CA TYR A 175 -7.78 -17.35 21.63
C TYR A 175 -8.66 -17.86 22.77
N GLU A 176 -8.08 -17.89 23.98
CA GLU A 176 -8.80 -18.21 25.22
C GLU A 176 -8.74 -17.00 26.14
N LEU A 177 -9.81 -16.72 26.90
CA LEU A 177 -9.87 -15.68 27.90
C LEU A 177 -10.37 -16.29 29.22
N ALA A 178 -9.80 -15.83 30.35
CA ALA A 178 -10.42 -16.05 31.67
C ALA A 178 -11.65 -15.16 31.85
N ASP A 179 -12.44 -15.40 32.91
CA ASP A 179 -13.72 -14.73 33.13
C ASP A 179 -13.62 -13.20 33.38
N ASP A 180 -12.42 -12.71 33.68
CA ASP A 180 -12.09 -11.32 33.98
C ASP A 180 -11.04 -10.72 33.01
N GLU A 181 -10.75 -11.42 31.91
CA GLU A 181 -9.79 -10.96 30.90
C GLU A 181 -10.49 -10.38 29.67
N TYR A 182 -9.84 -9.42 29.03
CA TYR A 182 -10.15 -8.98 27.67
C TYR A 182 -8.89 -8.99 26.79
N MET A 183 -9.07 -8.93 25.50
CA MET A 183 -7.98 -8.68 24.54
C MET A 183 -8.48 -7.83 23.37
N ILE A 184 -7.56 -7.23 22.64
CA ILE A 184 -7.87 -6.45 21.43
C ILE A 184 -7.24 -7.13 20.22
N ILE A 185 -8.05 -7.33 19.18
CA ILE A 185 -7.58 -7.72 17.86
C ILE A 185 -7.60 -6.51 16.92
N ALA A 186 -6.56 -6.32 16.13
CA ALA A 186 -6.45 -5.25 15.14
C ALA A 186 -5.50 -5.68 14.04
N ASP A 187 -5.70 -5.12 12.85
CA ASP A 187 -4.85 -5.39 11.68
C ASP A 187 -4.41 -4.11 10.94
N PHE A 188 -4.85 -2.93 11.39
CA PHE A 188 -4.46 -1.64 10.83
C PHE A 188 -3.26 -1.07 11.59
N ASP A 189 -2.07 -1.10 10.99
CA ASP A 189 -0.77 -0.87 11.65
C ASP A 189 -0.65 0.36 12.51
N SER A 190 -1.02 1.53 12.00
CA SER A 190 -0.91 2.75 12.77
C SER A 190 -1.81 2.72 14.01
N MET A 191 -2.98 2.05 13.93
CA MET A 191 -3.86 1.86 15.08
C MET A 191 -3.33 0.79 16.04
N VAL A 192 -2.73 -0.29 15.51
CA VAL A 192 -2.02 -1.29 16.32
C VAL A 192 -0.91 -0.63 17.14
N ALA A 193 -0.12 0.25 16.50
CA ALA A 193 0.96 0.99 17.19
C ALA A 193 0.41 1.87 18.32
N ILE A 194 -0.63 2.68 18.04
CA ILE A 194 -1.27 3.56 19.04
C ILE A 194 -1.85 2.74 20.21
N ARG A 195 -2.55 1.63 19.91
CA ARG A 195 -3.17 0.80 20.95
C ARG A 195 -2.14 0.05 21.80
N ASN A 196 -1.05 -0.43 21.18
CA ASN A 196 0.01 -1.10 21.91
C ASN A 196 0.70 -0.16 22.91
N GLU A 197 0.89 1.10 22.52
CA GLU A 197 1.43 2.11 23.44
C GLU A 197 0.44 2.49 24.55
N ALA A 198 -0.85 2.48 24.27
CA ALA A 198 -1.92 2.76 25.23
C ALA A 198 -1.98 1.74 26.38
N PHE A 199 -1.55 0.49 26.19
CA PHE A 199 -1.51 -0.51 27.27
C PHE A 199 -0.54 -0.16 28.40
N GLU A 200 0.40 0.77 28.19
CA GLU A 200 1.23 1.31 29.29
C GLU A 200 0.45 2.25 30.22
N TYR A 201 -0.70 2.75 29.76
CA TYR A 201 -1.53 3.72 30.48
C TYR A 201 -2.86 3.13 30.96
N VAL A 202 -3.39 2.13 30.27
CA VAL A 202 -4.69 1.49 30.54
C VAL A 202 -4.55 -0.02 30.46
N ASP A 203 -4.62 -0.69 31.60
CA ASP A 203 -4.60 -2.15 31.71
C ASP A 203 -6.00 -2.75 31.91
N THR A 204 -6.93 -1.95 32.44
CA THR A 204 -8.29 -2.40 32.77
C THR A 204 -9.35 -1.62 32.02
N LEU A 205 -10.43 -2.30 31.64
CA LEU A 205 -11.62 -1.71 31.03
C LEU A 205 -12.87 -2.05 31.84
N GLN A 206 -13.79 -1.08 31.93
CA GLN A 206 -15.11 -1.29 32.50
C GLN A 206 -16.11 -1.71 31.43
N ILE A 207 -16.50 -2.97 31.41
CA ILE A 207 -17.42 -3.56 30.43
C ILE A 207 -18.59 -4.21 31.13
N GLY A 208 -19.83 -3.83 30.80
CA GLY A 208 -21.00 -4.36 31.41
C GLY A 208 -21.10 -4.16 32.94
N GLY A 209 -20.44 -3.11 33.45
CA GLY A 209 -20.39 -2.80 34.89
C GLY A 209 -19.38 -3.63 35.69
N LYS A 210 -18.54 -4.41 35.04
CA LYS A 210 -17.45 -5.18 35.66
C LYS A 210 -16.09 -4.71 35.09
N GLU A 211 -15.03 -4.90 35.87
CA GLU A 211 -13.68 -4.63 35.49
C GLU A 211 -13.06 -5.87 34.84
N TYR A 212 -12.39 -5.66 33.71
CA TYR A 212 -11.66 -6.67 32.93
C TYR A 212 -10.22 -6.24 32.75
N HIS A 213 -9.27 -7.17 32.84
CA HIS A 213 -7.83 -6.95 32.69
C HIS A 213 -7.37 -7.35 31.30
N ALA A 214 -6.40 -6.63 30.75
CA ALA A 214 -5.81 -6.97 29.47
C ALA A 214 -5.00 -8.28 29.58
N LYS A 215 -5.39 -9.31 28.83
CA LYS A 215 -4.63 -10.56 28.73
C LYS A 215 -3.27 -10.36 28.06
N TYR A 216 -3.24 -9.54 27.06
CA TYR A 216 -2.03 -9.17 26.31
C TYR A 216 -1.89 -7.66 26.34
N HIS A 217 -0.64 -7.18 26.52
CA HIS A 217 -0.31 -5.76 26.40
C HIS A 217 0.11 -5.39 24.98
N GLU A 218 -0.51 -6.04 24.01
CA GLU A 218 -0.38 -5.79 22.58
C GLU A 218 -1.65 -6.28 21.87
N CYS A 219 -2.01 -5.61 20.79
CA CYS A 219 -3.05 -6.08 19.88
C CYS A 219 -2.61 -7.39 19.22
N LYS A 220 -3.52 -8.33 19.11
CA LYS A 220 -3.29 -9.55 18.34
C LYS A 220 -3.86 -9.37 16.92
N PRO A 221 -3.24 -10.00 15.89
CA PRO A 221 -3.79 -10.00 14.54
C PRO A 221 -5.19 -10.64 14.53
N GLY A 222 -6.12 -10.05 13.80
CA GLY A 222 -7.45 -10.62 13.63
C GLY A 222 -8.45 -9.61 13.08
N PHE A 223 -9.51 -10.13 12.50
CA PHE A 223 -10.63 -9.38 11.95
C PHE A 223 -11.91 -10.21 12.05
N ILE A 224 -13.07 -9.57 11.90
CA ILE A 224 -14.38 -10.21 11.97
C ILE A 224 -15.20 -10.07 10.69
N GLY A 225 -14.73 -9.27 9.73
CA GLY A 225 -15.41 -9.05 8.47
C GLY A 225 -14.44 -9.08 7.31
N MET A 226 -14.90 -9.58 6.15
CA MET A 226 -14.10 -9.58 4.93
C MET A 226 -13.86 -8.18 4.41
N SER A 227 -12.67 -7.94 3.90
CA SER A 227 -12.31 -6.67 3.27
C SER A 227 -11.21 -6.82 2.22
N ALA A 228 -11.00 -5.77 1.42
CA ALA A 228 -9.89 -5.70 0.47
C ALA A 228 -8.59 -5.22 1.12
N ASN A 229 -8.67 -4.61 2.31
CA ASN A 229 -7.55 -3.97 2.99
C ASN A 229 -7.61 -4.22 4.50
N HIS A 230 -6.49 -4.08 5.18
CA HIS A 230 -6.43 -4.08 6.63
C HIS A 230 -7.10 -2.82 7.17
N ILE A 231 -8.33 -2.95 7.70
CA ILE A 231 -9.16 -1.84 8.17
C ILE A 231 -9.59 -1.97 9.63
N ASN A 232 -9.28 -3.10 10.27
CA ASN A 232 -9.64 -3.32 11.66
C ASN A 232 -8.77 -2.43 12.57
N THR A 233 -9.38 -1.35 13.06
CA THR A 233 -8.74 -0.40 13.98
C THR A 233 -8.72 -0.87 15.42
N GLY A 234 -9.43 -1.95 15.75
CA GLY A 234 -9.49 -2.58 17.05
C GLY A 234 -10.88 -3.10 17.39
N ILE A 235 -10.95 -4.36 17.77
CA ILE A 235 -12.15 -5.03 18.28
C ILE A 235 -11.80 -5.65 19.62
N ILE A 236 -12.62 -5.41 20.63
CA ILE A 236 -12.44 -5.94 21.98
C ILE A 236 -13.09 -7.30 22.06
N LEU A 237 -12.30 -8.33 22.34
CA LEU A 237 -12.80 -9.68 22.62
C LEU A 237 -12.95 -9.87 24.14
N VAL A 238 -14.10 -10.41 24.55
CA VAL A 238 -14.46 -10.60 25.95
C VAL A 238 -15.07 -11.97 26.20
N PRO A 239 -15.09 -12.47 27.44
CA PRO A 239 -15.86 -13.64 27.81
C PRO A 239 -17.37 -13.46 27.50
N ASP A 240 -18.06 -14.56 27.19
CA ASP A 240 -19.43 -14.52 26.66
C ASP A 240 -20.43 -13.80 27.57
N GLN A 241 -20.27 -13.91 28.90
CA GLN A 241 -21.12 -13.26 29.86
C GLN A 241 -20.94 -11.71 29.90
N ALA A 242 -19.84 -11.19 29.44
CA ALA A 242 -19.57 -9.75 29.50
C ALA A 242 -20.52 -8.91 28.62
N VAL A 243 -21.10 -9.50 27.59
CA VAL A 243 -21.98 -8.78 26.66
C VAL A 243 -23.48 -8.80 27.03
N GLU A 244 -23.88 -9.47 28.08
CA GLU A 244 -25.30 -9.63 28.44
C GLU A 244 -26.04 -8.30 28.67
N THR A 245 -25.31 -7.27 29.10
CA THR A 245 -25.84 -5.93 29.38
C THR A 245 -25.52 -4.91 28.30
N LEU A 246 -24.77 -5.32 27.25
CA LEU A 246 -24.35 -4.45 26.16
C LEU A 246 -25.41 -4.36 25.06
N SER A 247 -25.41 -3.26 24.34
CA SER A 247 -26.28 -3.05 23.18
C SER A 247 -25.71 -3.77 21.95
N LYS A 248 -26.57 -4.53 21.25
CA LYS A 248 -26.21 -5.10 19.95
C LYS A 248 -26.15 -4.00 18.89
N VAL A 249 -25.09 -3.98 18.08
CA VAL A 249 -24.87 -2.99 17.02
C VAL A 249 -25.04 -3.59 15.64
N THR A 250 -24.41 -4.74 15.41
CA THR A 250 -24.45 -5.40 14.11
C THR A 250 -24.77 -6.88 14.28
N GLU A 251 -25.62 -7.39 13.44
CA GLU A 251 -25.81 -8.82 13.20
C GLU A 251 -24.94 -9.22 12.02
N GLN A 252 -24.23 -10.35 12.11
CA GLN A 252 -23.37 -10.86 11.05
C GLN A 252 -23.60 -12.35 10.80
N LEU A 253 -23.59 -12.75 9.53
CA LEU A 253 -23.68 -14.13 9.06
C LEU A 253 -22.60 -14.39 8.02
N SER A 254 -21.57 -15.12 8.42
CA SER A 254 -20.44 -15.49 7.56
C SER A 254 -20.57 -16.94 7.11
N ALA A 255 -20.34 -17.23 5.83
CA ALA A 255 -20.57 -18.57 5.29
C ALA A 255 -19.75 -18.87 4.02
N ASN A 256 -19.64 -20.15 3.72
CA ASN A 256 -19.21 -20.62 2.39
C ASN A 256 -20.42 -20.97 1.53
N TYR A 257 -20.28 -20.90 0.20
CA TYR A 257 -21.31 -21.38 -0.72
C TYR A 257 -21.41 -22.90 -0.69
N ASN A 258 -22.62 -23.41 -0.67
CA ASN A 258 -22.89 -24.84 -0.78
C ASN A 258 -22.88 -25.28 -2.25
N ALA A 259 -21.72 -25.12 -2.88
CA ALA A 259 -21.46 -25.51 -4.25
C ALA A 259 -20.00 -25.98 -4.37
N ASP A 260 -19.77 -27.04 -5.15
CA ASP A 260 -18.45 -27.64 -5.34
C ASP A 260 -17.78 -27.22 -6.66
N THR A 261 -18.53 -26.55 -7.54
CA THR A 261 -18.04 -26.04 -8.84
C THR A 261 -18.05 -24.53 -8.90
N ASP A 262 -17.19 -23.95 -9.71
CA ASP A 262 -17.13 -22.50 -9.91
C ASP A 262 -18.43 -21.97 -10.54
N GLU A 263 -19.05 -22.72 -11.46
CA GLU A 263 -20.34 -22.38 -12.03
C GLU A 263 -21.45 -22.37 -10.97
N GLY A 264 -21.40 -23.33 -10.02
CA GLY A 264 -22.35 -23.38 -8.91
C GLY A 264 -22.17 -22.22 -7.95
N LYS A 265 -20.93 -21.84 -7.63
CA LYS A 265 -20.62 -20.65 -6.83
C LYS A 265 -21.09 -19.37 -7.54
N GLN A 266 -20.81 -19.24 -8.82
CA GLN A 266 -21.25 -18.08 -9.62
C GLN A 266 -22.78 -17.97 -9.71
N ALA A 267 -23.50 -19.08 -9.73
CA ALA A 267 -24.95 -19.05 -9.70
C ALA A 267 -25.50 -18.49 -8.38
N ILE A 268 -24.89 -18.85 -7.23
CA ILE A 268 -25.26 -18.28 -5.92
C ILE A 268 -24.88 -16.80 -5.86
N GLU A 269 -23.69 -16.44 -6.34
CA GLU A 269 -23.26 -15.06 -6.45
C GLU A 269 -24.26 -14.18 -7.22
N ASN A 270 -24.71 -14.66 -8.38
CA ASN A 270 -25.68 -13.93 -9.20
C ASN A 270 -27.03 -13.76 -8.50
N GLU A 271 -27.44 -14.72 -7.64
CA GLU A 271 -28.63 -14.57 -6.79
C GLU A 271 -28.42 -13.44 -5.76
N ILE A 272 -27.24 -13.34 -5.16
CA ILE A 272 -26.91 -12.31 -4.16
C ILE A 272 -26.81 -10.93 -4.81
N VAL A 273 -26.10 -10.81 -5.91
CA VAL A 273 -26.00 -9.54 -6.66
C VAL A 273 -27.37 -9.02 -7.08
N ALA A 274 -28.30 -9.91 -7.44
CA ALA A 274 -29.68 -9.52 -7.78
C ALA A 274 -30.45 -8.91 -6.59
N PHE A 275 -29.94 -9.02 -5.36
CA PHE A 275 -30.55 -8.38 -4.19
C PHE A 275 -30.29 -6.87 -4.13
N GLU A 276 -29.20 -6.37 -4.69
CA GLU A 276 -28.77 -4.96 -4.56
C GLU A 276 -29.88 -3.98 -4.97
N ASP A 277 -30.63 -4.29 -6.00
CA ASP A 277 -31.75 -3.46 -6.49
C ASP A 277 -33.08 -3.74 -5.77
N ASN A 278 -33.10 -4.67 -4.79
CA ASN A 278 -34.35 -5.06 -4.13
C ASN A 278 -34.68 -4.08 -3.00
N PRO A 279 -35.91 -3.51 -2.96
CA PRO A 279 -36.32 -2.61 -1.87
C PRO A 279 -36.22 -3.21 -0.46
N ILE A 280 -36.28 -4.54 -0.33
CA ILE A 280 -36.13 -5.21 0.98
C ILE A 280 -34.73 -4.98 1.52
N VAL A 281 -33.67 -5.13 0.72
CA VAL A 281 -32.27 -4.92 1.13
C VAL A 281 -32.09 -3.48 1.61
N TYR A 282 -32.51 -2.52 0.81
CA TYR A 282 -32.44 -1.11 1.19
C TYR A 282 -33.24 -0.79 2.44
N ASN A 283 -34.44 -1.39 2.61
CA ASN A 283 -35.32 -1.10 3.73
C ASN A 283 -34.93 -1.81 5.03
N THR A 284 -34.13 -2.87 4.97
CA THR A 284 -33.71 -3.67 6.14
C THR A 284 -32.27 -3.40 6.58
N ASN A 285 -31.54 -2.55 5.85
CA ASN A 285 -30.12 -2.28 6.07
C ASN A 285 -29.26 -3.57 6.02
N LEU A 286 -29.70 -4.52 5.19
CA LEU A 286 -28.97 -5.75 4.92
C LEU A 286 -27.90 -5.47 3.85
N ASP A 287 -26.66 -5.77 4.16
CA ASP A 287 -25.53 -5.67 3.25
C ASP A 287 -24.93 -7.05 2.99
N ALA A 288 -24.39 -7.26 1.82
CA ALA A 288 -23.74 -8.50 1.42
C ALA A 288 -22.37 -8.22 0.82
N VAL A 289 -21.34 -8.76 1.42
CA VAL A 289 -19.98 -8.70 0.93
C VAL A 289 -19.55 -10.09 0.49
N THR A 290 -19.20 -10.25 -0.78
CA THR A 290 -18.79 -11.55 -1.31
C THR A 290 -17.30 -11.53 -1.65
N LYS A 291 -16.68 -12.72 -1.60
CA LYS A 291 -15.29 -12.88 -2.05
C LYS A 291 -15.12 -12.43 -3.49
N ILE A 292 -16.09 -12.73 -4.36
CA ILE A 292 -16.03 -12.38 -5.78
C ILE A 292 -16.09 -10.85 -5.94
N SER A 293 -17.01 -10.17 -5.26
CA SER A 293 -17.13 -8.70 -5.31
C SER A 293 -15.87 -7.99 -4.82
N ILE A 294 -15.27 -8.47 -3.73
CA ILE A 294 -13.98 -7.95 -3.22
C ILE A 294 -12.88 -8.15 -4.27
N TYR A 295 -12.83 -9.34 -4.89
CA TYR A 295 -11.83 -9.65 -5.93
C TYR A 295 -11.99 -8.75 -7.15
N GLU A 296 -13.21 -8.60 -7.67
CA GLU A 296 -13.48 -7.76 -8.85
C GLU A 296 -13.13 -6.30 -8.59
N ALA A 297 -13.54 -5.75 -7.46
CA ALA A 297 -13.22 -4.38 -7.07
C ALA A 297 -11.72 -4.16 -6.91
N SER A 298 -11.03 -5.08 -6.23
CA SER A 298 -9.59 -4.97 -5.98
C SER A 298 -8.75 -5.18 -7.24
N ILE A 299 -9.09 -6.17 -8.07
CA ILE A 299 -8.39 -6.39 -9.34
C ILE A 299 -8.59 -5.20 -10.27
N GLY A 300 -9.81 -4.67 -10.36
CA GLY A 300 -10.12 -3.49 -11.17
C GLY A 300 -9.29 -2.28 -10.77
N LEU A 301 -9.31 -1.93 -9.49
CA LEU A 301 -8.52 -0.81 -8.95
C LEU A 301 -7.01 -1.07 -9.07
N GLY A 302 -6.55 -2.27 -8.71
CA GLY A 302 -5.14 -2.67 -8.80
C GLY A 302 -4.62 -2.63 -10.23
N ALA A 303 -5.42 -3.04 -11.21
CA ALA A 303 -5.07 -2.97 -12.64
C ALA A 303 -4.93 -1.51 -13.11
N ILE A 304 -5.87 -0.63 -12.74
CA ILE A 304 -5.82 0.80 -13.09
C ILE A 304 -4.57 1.46 -12.51
N VAL A 305 -4.32 1.29 -11.22
CA VAL A 305 -3.15 1.89 -10.54
C VAL A 305 -1.84 1.36 -11.12
N THR A 306 -1.76 0.04 -11.35
CA THR A 306 -0.58 -0.57 -11.95
C THR A 306 -0.35 -0.05 -13.37
N PHE A 307 -1.40 0.01 -14.19
CA PHE A 307 -1.30 0.52 -15.56
C PHE A 307 -0.81 1.98 -15.58
N ILE A 308 -1.44 2.86 -14.79
CA ILE A 308 -1.05 4.28 -14.73
C ILE A 308 0.40 4.41 -14.22
N GLY A 309 0.74 3.71 -13.13
CA GLY A 309 2.07 3.76 -12.54
C GLY A 309 3.17 3.24 -13.47
N LEU A 310 2.95 2.10 -14.11
CA LEU A 310 3.88 1.54 -15.11
C LEU A 310 4.01 2.48 -16.33
N TYR A 311 2.90 2.97 -16.85
CA TYR A 311 2.88 3.83 -18.03
C TYR A 311 3.65 5.14 -17.77
N LEU A 312 3.33 5.85 -16.68
CA LEU A 312 4.02 7.08 -16.30
C LEU A 312 5.50 6.83 -15.98
N GLY A 313 5.80 5.78 -15.21
CA GLY A 313 7.16 5.43 -14.84
C GLY A 313 8.02 5.12 -16.07
N ILE A 314 7.52 4.32 -17.00
CA ILE A 314 8.23 3.97 -18.24
C ILE A 314 8.39 5.19 -19.14
N ILE A 315 7.38 6.05 -19.29
CA ILE A 315 7.49 7.28 -20.09
C ILE A 315 8.55 8.20 -19.51
N PHE A 316 8.54 8.44 -18.20
CA PHE A 316 9.55 9.29 -17.57
C PHE A 316 10.95 8.70 -17.70
N LEU A 317 11.08 7.38 -17.60
CA LEU A 317 12.35 6.68 -17.76
C LEU A 317 12.90 6.81 -19.21
N ILE A 318 12.07 6.54 -20.20
CA ILE A 318 12.45 6.66 -21.61
C ILE A 318 12.75 8.12 -21.96
N SER A 319 11.91 9.06 -21.52
CA SER A 319 12.10 10.48 -21.81
C SER A 319 13.40 11.02 -21.19
N SER A 320 13.68 10.68 -19.93
CA SER A 320 14.91 11.10 -19.26
C SER A 320 16.16 10.55 -19.96
N ALA A 321 16.12 9.26 -20.33
CA ALA A 321 17.20 8.59 -21.03
C ALA A 321 17.39 9.15 -22.45
N ALA A 322 16.30 9.41 -23.18
CA ALA A 322 16.33 9.96 -24.53
C ALA A 322 16.88 11.41 -24.57
N ILE A 323 16.41 12.26 -23.65
CA ILE A 323 16.89 13.64 -23.51
C ILE A 323 18.39 13.63 -23.24
N LEU A 324 18.86 12.76 -22.35
CA LEU A 324 20.29 12.67 -22.04
C LEU A 324 21.10 12.11 -23.21
N ALA A 325 20.60 11.08 -23.90
CA ALA A 325 21.23 10.49 -25.06
C ALA A 325 21.38 11.51 -26.20
N LEU A 326 20.30 12.23 -26.54
CA LEU A 326 20.33 13.25 -27.59
C LEU A 326 21.31 14.36 -27.26
N LYS A 327 21.37 14.77 -26.01
CA LYS A 327 22.30 15.79 -25.54
C LYS A 327 23.76 15.33 -25.67
N GLU A 328 24.08 14.11 -25.23
CA GLU A 328 25.45 13.58 -25.33
C GLU A 328 25.88 13.32 -26.78
N LEU A 329 24.92 12.92 -27.64
CA LEU A 329 25.21 12.78 -29.08
C LEU A 329 25.52 14.13 -29.75
N SER A 330 24.73 15.17 -29.46
CA SER A 330 25.00 16.54 -29.92
C SER A 330 26.35 17.03 -29.42
N GLU A 331 26.67 16.79 -28.15
CA GLU A 331 27.93 17.17 -27.54
C GLU A 331 29.12 16.41 -28.15
N SER A 332 28.94 15.13 -28.46
CA SER A 332 29.95 14.33 -29.16
C SER A 332 30.26 14.88 -30.58
N SER A 333 29.22 15.36 -31.27
CA SER A 333 29.37 16.02 -32.58
C SER A 333 30.13 17.34 -32.45
N ASP A 334 29.80 18.19 -31.50
CA ASP A 334 30.47 19.47 -31.24
C ASP A 334 31.94 19.29 -30.85
N ASN A 335 32.28 18.21 -30.19
CA ASN A 335 33.60 17.89 -29.70
C ASN A 335 34.43 17.06 -30.71
N GLN A 336 33.90 16.72 -31.88
CA GLN A 336 34.57 15.90 -32.89
C GLN A 336 35.96 16.45 -33.28
N GLU A 337 36.06 17.75 -33.53
CA GLU A 337 37.33 18.39 -33.86
C GLU A 337 38.37 18.30 -32.74
N ARG A 338 37.94 18.45 -31.50
CA ARG A 338 38.80 18.34 -30.32
C ARG A 338 39.37 16.92 -30.16
N TYR A 339 38.57 15.90 -30.38
CA TYR A 339 39.05 14.52 -30.42
C TYR A 339 39.98 14.25 -31.60
N GLY A 340 39.70 14.86 -32.76
CA GLY A 340 40.60 14.83 -33.91
C GLY A 340 41.98 15.46 -33.64
N MET A 341 42.03 16.58 -32.91
CA MET A 341 43.29 17.20 -32.47
C MET A 341 44.07 16.29 -31.52
N LEU A 342 43.41 15.59 -30.59
CA LEU A 342 44.09 14.63 -29.70
C LEU A 342 44.78 13.50 -30.51
N ARG A 343 44.14 13.00 -31.57
CA ARG A 343 44.74 12.00 -32.44
C ARG A 343 45.97 12.54 -33.17
N LYS A 344 45.89 13.79 -33.66
CA LYS A 344 47.03 14.45 -34.30
C LYS A 344 48.24 14.67 -33.36
N LEU A 345 47.95 14.77 -32.05
CA LEU A 345 48.97 14.84 -30.98
C LEU A 345 49.51 13.46 -30.58
N GLY A 346 49.06 12.37 -31.21
CA GLY A 346 49.56 11.01 -30.97
C GLY A 346 48.88 10.28 -29.78
N VAL A 347 47.70 10.74 -29.34
CA VAL A 347 46.95 10.06 -28.28
C VAL A 347 46.31 8.79 -28.83
N ASP A 348 46.52 7.65 -28.16
CA ASP A 348 45.95 6.35 -28.54
C ASP A 348 44.41 6.35 -28.52
N ASP A 349 43.80 5.72 -29.51
CA ASP A 349 42.35 5.57 -29.64
C ASP A 349 41.71 4.87 -28.42
N LYS A 350 42.42 3.97 -27.71
CA LYS A 350 41.94 3.38 -26.45
C LYS A 350 41.80 4.42 -25.36
N MET A 351 42.70 5.36 -25.26
CA MET A 351 42.61 6.46 -24.27
C MET A 351 41.46 7.42 -24.63
N ILE A 352 41.25 7.71 -25.89
CA ILE A 352 40.15 8.56 -26.38
C ILE A 352 38.80 7.88 -26.08
N ASN A 353 38.64 6.59 -26.42
CA ASN A 353 37.41 5.85 -26.17
C ASN A 353 37.11 5.74 -24.66
N ARG A 354 38.14 5.56 -23.83
CA ARG A 354 37.99 5.56 -22.37
C ARG A 354 37.57 6.94 -21.84
N ALA A 355 38.12 8.00 -22.35
CA ALA A 355 37.76 9.36 -21.99
C ALA A 355 36.30 9.65 -22.34
N LEU A 356 35.84 9.27 -23.54
CA LEU A 356 34.45 9.39 -23.97
C LEU A 356 33.51 8.56 -23.06
N PHE A 357 33.88 7.30 -22.76
CA PHE A 357 33.09 6.46 -21.87
C PHE A 357 32.92 7.09 -20.49
N ILE A 358 33.99 7.58 -19.88
CA ILE A 358 33.96 8.23 -18.57
C ILE A 358 33.10 9.50 -18.62
N GLN A 359 33.21 10.30 -19.66
CA GLN A 359 32.40 11.50 -19.83
C GLN A 359 30.92 11.16 -19.84
N ILE A 360 30.49 10.25 -20.76
CA ILE A 360 29.08 9.83 -20.86
C ILE A 360 28.61 9.18 -19.55
N ALA A 361 29.44 8.35 -18.90
CA ALA A 361 29.13 7.72 -17.65
C ALA A 361 28.86 8.75 -16.53
N ILE A 362 29.63 9.81 -16.42
CA ILE A 362 29.42 10.88 -15.46
C ILE A 362 28.05 11.55 -15.68
N PHE A 363 27.71 11.85 -16.91
CA PHE A 363 26.44 12.50 -17.24
C PHE A 363 25.21 11.58 -17.00
N PHE A 364 25.35 10.28 -17.19
CA PHE A 364 24.28 9.32 -16.89
C PHE A 364 24.19 8.98 -15.39
N LEU A 365 25.32 8.76 -14.72
CA LEU A 365 25.32 8.31 -13.33
C LEU A 365 25.01 9.43 -12.34
N PHE A 366 25.45 10.67 -12.62
CA PHE A 366 25.26 11.77 -11.68
C PHE A 366 23.79 12.07 -11.35
N PRO A 367 22.88 12.28 -12.35
CA PRO A 367 21.47 12.48 -12.06
C PRO A 367 20.81 11.22 -11.46
N LEU A 368 21.26 10.03 -11.86
CA LEU A 368 20.73 8.78 -11.35
C LEU A 368 21.06 8.59 -9.84
N ILE A 369 22.32 8.84 -9.45
CA ILE A 369 22.72 8.74 -8.03
C ILE A 369 21.93 9.74 -7.18
N LEU A 370 21.77 10.96 -7.67
CA LEU A 370 21.00 11.98 -6.97
C LEU A 370 19.52 11.57 -6.86
N ALA A 371 18.94 11.04 -7.94
CA ALA A 371 17.57 10.52 -7.94
C ALA A 371 17.38 9.38 -6.96
N ILE A 372 18.31 8.43 -6.89
CA ILE A 372 18.27 7.32 -5.91
C ILE A 372 18.29 7.86 -4.46
N ILE A 373 19.17 8.82 -4.16
CA ILE A 373 19.24 9.42 -2.82
C ILE A 373 17.90 10.08 -2.43
N HIS A 374 17.33 10.88 -3.36
CA HIS A 374 16.04 11.51 -3.12
C HIS A 374 14.90 10.48 -2.99
N SER A 375 14.97 9.38 -3.77
CA SER A 375 13.96 8.33 -3.74
C SER A 375 13.90 7.58 -2.41
N CYS A 376 14.99 7.52 -1.64
CA CYS A 376 14.96 6.96 -0.29
C CYS A 376 13.98 7.72 0.61
N PHE A 377 13.98 9.05 0.55
CA PHE A 377 13.05 9.88 1.31
C PHE A 377 11.63 9.85 0.71
N GLY A 378 11.53 9.88 -0.63
CA GLY A 378 10.24 9.81 -1.32
C GLY A 378 9.50 8.50 -1.08
N LEU A 379 10.21 7.37 -1.07
CA LEU A 379 9.63 6.05 -0.78
C LEU A 379 9.25 5.90 0.70
N GLN A 380 10.01 6.50 1.61
CA GLN A 380 9.64 6.54 3.03
C GLN A 380 8.32 7.30 3.24
N THR A 381 8.12 8.43 2.55
CA THR A 381 6.84 9.15 2.59
C THR A 381 5.72 8.34 1.93
N ALA A 382 6.01 7.67 0.81
CA ALA A 382 5.03 6.83 0.12
C ALA A 382 4.62 5.61 0.94
N SER A 383 5.52 5.04 1.78
CA SER A 383 5.20 3.88 2.60
C SER A 383 4.06 4.15 3.59
N TYR A 384 3.97 5.35 4.17
CA TYR A 384 2.83 5.73 5.02
C TYR A 384 1.48 5.66 4.31
N ILE A 385 1.45 5.99 3.01
CA ILE A 385 0.23 5.87 2.20
C ILE A 385 -0.02 4.40 1.84
N LEU A 386 1.05 3.65 1.54
CA LEU A 386 0.96 2.25 1.15
C LEU A 386 0.54 1.34 2.31
N GLU A 387 0.85 1.69 3.57
CA GLU A 387 0.38 0.98 4.76
C GLU A 387 -1.14 0.81 4.81
N THR A 388 -1.89 1.79 4.28
CA THR A 388 -3.36 1.70 4.15
C THR A 388 -3.80 0.53 3.26
N PHE A 389 -2.94 0.07 2.35
CA PHE A 389 -3.20 -1.02 1.41
C PHE A 389 -2.56 -2.36 1.82
N GLY A 390 -1.80 -2.40 2.92
CA GLY A 390 -1.20 -3.61 3.49
C GLY A 390 0.32 -3.63 3.55
N HIS A 391 0.85 -4.65 4.24
CA HIS A 391 2.26 -4.82 4.62
C HIS A 391 3.16 -5.45 3.57
N GLU A 392 2.97 -5.20 2.31
CA GLU A 392 3.86 -5.79 1.32
C GLU A 392 5.28 -5.24 1.42
N LYS A 393 6.24 -6.15 1.26
CA LYS A 393 7.66 -5.84 1.30
C LYS A 393 8.03 -4.94 0.11
N LEU A 394 8.03 -3.63 0.33
CA LEU A 394 8.48 -2.60 -0.62
C LEU A 394 9.81 -2.96 -1.31
N LEU A 395 10.65 -3.76 -0.64
CA LEU A 395 11.94 -4.23 -1.16
C LEU A 395 11.81 -4.96 -2.51
N LEU A 396 10.83 -5.85 -2.66
CA LEU A 396 10.64 -6.60 -3.93
C LEU A 396 10.29 -5.65 -5.07
N SER A 397 9.42 -4.68 -4.82
CA SER A 397 9.01 -3.66 -5.78
C SER A 397 10.17 -2.72 -6.18
N ILE A 398 11.04 -2.37 -5.23
CA ILE A 398 12.27 -1.61 -5.49
C ILE A 398 13.23 -2.43 -6.38
N VAL A 399 13.41 -3.71 -6.11
CA VAL A 399 14.26 -4.59 -6.94
C VAL A 399 13.73 -4.68 -8.37
N MET A 400 12.42 -4.86 -8.55
CA MET A 400 11.80 -4.87 -9.88
C MET A 400 11.99 -3.54 -10.62
N THR A 401 11.81 -2.41 -9.91
CA THR A 401 12.08 -1.07 -10.45
C THR A 401 13.55 -0.91 -10.86
N ALA A 402 14.49 -1.40 -10.06
CA ALA A 402 15.91 -1.37 -10.39
C ALA A 402 16.21 -2.18 -11.65
N ILE A 403 15.56 -3.34 -11.85
CA ILE A 403 15.69 -4.14 -13.06
C ILE A 403 15.24 -3.33 -14.30
N PHE A 404 14.06 -2.70 -14.27
CA PHE A 404 13.58 -1.84 -15.35
C PHE A 404 14.55 -0.69 -15.64
N LEU A 405 15.07 -0.05 -14.59
CA LEU A 405 16.07 1.02 -14.70
C LEU A 405 17.34 0.53 -15.41
N ILE A 406 17.90 -0.59 -15.00
CA ILE A 406 19.11 -1.17 -15.59
C ILE A 406 18.88 -1.49 -17.09
N PHE A 407 17.77 -2.12 -17.43
CA PHE A 407 17.50 -2.48 -18.83
C PHE A 407 17.27 -1.26 -19.71
N ILE A 408 16.41 -0.33 -19.34
CA ILE A 408 16.03 0.80 -20.19
C ILE A 408 17.12 1.88 -20.14
N TYR A 409 17.42 2.39 -18.95
CA TYR A 409 18.39 3.48 -18.80
C TYR A 409 19.81 3.05 -19.14
N GLY A 410 20.20 1.84 -18.71
CA GLY A 410 21.48 1.23 -19.07
C GLY A 410 21.57 0.92 -20.57
N GLY A 411 20.48 0.47 -21.20
CA GLY A 411 20.41 0.28 -22.65
C GLY A 411 20.66 1.58 -23.42
N TYR A 412 20.00 2.67 -23.04
CA TYR A 412 20.26 4.01 -23.63
C TYR A 412 21.69 4.47 -23.41
N PHE A 413 22.28 4.23 -22.25
CA PHE A 413 23.70 4.53 -22.01
C PHE A 413 24.61 3.81 -22.99
N VAL A 414 24.43 2.51 -23.19
CA VAL A 414 25.23 1.70 -24.09
C VAL A 414 25.08 2.20 -25.55
N ILE A 415 23.84 2.43 -26.00
CA ILE A 415 23.55 2.94 -27.34
C ILE A 415 24.19 4.30 -27.53
N THR A 416 24.02 5.21 -26.56
CA THR A 416 24.64 6.57 -26.62
C THR A 416 26.15 6.48 -26.74
N TYR A 417 26.80 5.63 -25.94
CA TYR A 417 28.25 5.44 -26.03
C TYR A 417 28.69 4.91 -27.41
N LEU A 418 28.00 3.90 -27.93
CA LEU A 418 28.33 3.32 -29.24
C LEU A 418 28.14 4.32 -30.36
N CYS A 419 27.06 5.09 -30.37
CA CYS A 419 26.80 6.14 -31.35
C CYS A 419 27.82 7.30 -31.25
N SER A 420 28.08 7.78 -30.04
CA SER A 420 29.08 8.83 -29.79
C SER A 420 30.50 8.41 -30.26
N LYS A 421 30.87 7.15 -29.97
CA LYS A 421 32.13 6.57 -30.42
C LYS A 421 32.25 6.54 -31.95
N ARG A 422 31.14 6.31 -32.66
CA ARG A 422 31.08 6.34 -34.10
C ARG A 422 31.23 7.77 -34.63
N ILE A 423 30.50 8.72 -34.08
CA ILE A 423 30.56 10.14 -34.44
C ILE A 423 31.97 10.68 -34.32
N ILE A 424 32.71 10.43 -33.26
CA ILE A 424 34.07 10.93 -33.08
C ILE A 424 35.11 10.21 -33.95
N LYS A 425 34.76 9.10 -34.63
CA LYS A 425 35.64 8.36 -35.52
C LYS A 425 35.52 8.77 -37.00
N GLU A 426 34.37 9.30 -37.40
CA GLU A 426 34.00 9.54 -38.81
C GLU A 426 34.75 10.74 -39.48
N ARG A 427 36.05 10.97 -39.15
CA ARG A 427 36.94 11.80 -39.97
C ARG A 427 38.37 11.37 -39.86
#